data_745652db638c59d44eb2617cc2e78cd3
#
_entry.id   745652db638c59d44eb2617cc2e78cd3
#
_cell.length_a   1.000
_cell.length_b   1.000
_cell.length_c   1.000
_cell.angle_alpha   90.00
_cell.angle_beta   90.00
_cell.angle_gamma   90.00
#
_symmetry.space_group_name_H-M   'P 1'
#
loop_
_entity.id
_entity.type
_entity.pdbx_description
1 polymer ?
#
loop_
_entity_poly.entity_id
_entity_poly.type
_entity_poly.pdbx_seq_one_letter_code
_entity_poly.pdbx_strand_id
1 'polypeptide(L)'
;MSTTIERLLILQDRDRKLGQLLREKADVPARIKQIEDRLSAHQQSLHAAQEEVKKNTAGMKQIEGEIEARKQKIAKYREQQFQIKSNVEYKALEHEISVVQDEIHGLEDDEIALMEGGDKIRSLIGDREGDLKQEQKRVLEDQQVLKKRLEQIEAEIHDVQVDRDALAKDCDASSLQLYDRIMKRLGDYAVVRIENGSCGGCHMKLTPQLVHDTRKGLNLVQCN
;
A
#
# COMPACT_ATOMS: atom_id res chain seq x y z
N MET A 1 10.22 20.93 46.11
CA MET A 1 10.11 21.53 44.74
C MET A 1 9.03 22.59 44.76
N SER A 2 9.10 23.61 43.92
CA SER A 2 7.97 24.55 43.83
C SER A 2 6.75 23.81 43.31
N THR A 3 5.59 23.99 43.94
CA THR A 3 4.31 23.42 43.53
C THR A 3 3.98 23.75 42.06
N THR A 4 4.46 24.88 41.57
CA THR A 4 4.31 25.30 40.15
C THR A 4 5.04 24.38 39.19
N ILE A 5 6.30 23.99 39.50
CA ILE A 5 7.08 23.08 38.63
C ILE A 5 6.44 21.69 38.58
N GLU A 6 5.94 21.19 39.70
CA GLU A 6 5.26 19.88 39.74
C GLU A 6 3.99 19.88 38.88
N ARG A 7 3.19 20.96 38.94
CA ARG A 7 2.00 21.12 38.09
C ARG A 7 2.35 21.20 36.61
N LEU A 8 3.39 21.95 36.24
CA LEU A 8 3.86 22.06 34.87
C LEU A 8 4.42 20.73 34.35
N LEU A 9 5.06 19.90 35.17
CA LEU A 9 5.50 18.56 34.77
C LEU A 9 4.32 17.63 34.51
N ILE A 10 3.28 17.65 35.36
CA ILE A 10 2.06 16.87 35.12
C ILE A 10 1.38 17.35 33.82
N LEU A 11 1.29 18.67 33.61
CA LEU A 11 0.74 19.25 32.40
C LEU A 11 1.52 18.79 31.16
N GLN A 12 2.86 18.78 31.23
CA GLN A 12 3.75 18.31 30.17
C GLN A 12 3.49 16.83 29.82
N ASP A 13 3.26 15.99 30.83
CA ASP A 13 2.94 14.58 30.57
C ASP A 13 1.60 14.43 29.82
N ARG A 14 0.62 15.29 30.11
CA ARG A 14 -0.65 15.33 29.36
C ARG A 14 -0.44 15.82 27.93
N ASP A 15 0.31 16.90 27.74
CA ASP A 15 0.62 17.46 26.40
C ASP A 15 1.42 16.46 25.54
N ARG A 16 2.36 15.73 26.14
CA ARG A 16 3.11 14.65 25.45
C ARG A 16 2.19 13.51 25.02
N LYS A 17 1.29 13.07 25.92
CA LYS A 17 0.30 12.04 25.60
C LYS A 17 -0.63 12.50 24.48
N LEU A 18 -1.10 13.75 24.55
CA LEU A 18 -1.94 14.35 23.52
C LEU A 18 -1.20 14.40 22.17
N GLY A 19 0.07 14.84 22.17
CA GLY A 19 0.90 14.85 20.96
C GLY A 19 1.12 13.45 20.38
N GLN A 20 1.28 12.42 21.20
CA GLN A 20 1.38 11.03 20.72
C GLN A 20 0.08 10.55 20.08
N LEU A 21 -1.06 10.78 20.72
CA LEU A 21 -2.37 10.39 20.21
C LEU A 21 -2.71 11.11 18.89
N LEU A 22 -2.40 12.40 18.80
CA LEU A 22 -2.60 13.17 17.57
C LEU A 22 -1.73 12.66 16.41
N ARG A 23 -0.49 12.28 16.67
CA ARG A 23 0.38 11.63 15.66
C ARG A 23 -0.18 10.27 15.23
N GLU A 24 -0.59 9.44 16.19
CA GLU A 24 -1.22 8.15 15.89
C GLU A 24 -2.50 8.32 15.06
N LYS A 25 -3.34 9.30 15.38
CA LYS A 25 -4.54 9.65 14.61
C LYS A 25 -4.18 10.06 13.18
N ALA A 26 -3.13 10.87 13.01
CA ALA A 26 -2.67 11.34 11.71
C ALA A 26 -2.10 10.22 10.82
N ASP A 27 -1.59 9.14 11.41
CA ASP A 27 -1.07 7.97 10.67
C ASP A 27 -2.17 7.05 10.12
N VAL A 28 -3.37 7.08 10.72
CA VAL A 28 -4.47 6.17 10.33
C VAL A 28 -4.84 6.28 8.83
N PRO A 29 -4.99 7.47 8.23
CA PRO A 29 -5.30 7.57 6.79
C PRO A 29 -4.23 6.93 5.89
N ALA A 30 -2.96 7.07 6.23
CA ALA A 30 -1.87 6.45 5.48
C ALA A 30 -1.93 4.92 5.56
N ARG A 31 -2.28 4.36 6.72
CA ARG A 31 -2.48 2.91 6.89
C ARG A 31 -3.67 2.39 6.11
N ILE A 32 -4.78 3.12 6.10
CA ILE A 32 -5.97 2.78 5.30
C ILE A 32 -5.59 2.73 3.83
N LYS A 33 -4.89 3.75 3.33
CA LYS A 33 -4.43 3.79 1.95
C LYS A 33 -3.53 2.61 1.59
N GLN A 34 -2.59 2.22 2.47
CA GLN A 34 -1.75 1.05 2.24
C GLN A 34 -2.55 -0.26 2.10
N ILE A 35 -3.62 -0.40 2.88
CA ILE A 35 -4.52 -1.55 2.80
C ILE A 35 -5.28 -1.56 1.47
N GLU A 36 -5.78 -0.41 1.03
CA GLU A 36 -6.48 -0.23 -0.25
C GLU A 36 -5.54 -0.47 -1.45
N ASP A 37 -4.31 0.02 -1.38
CA ASP A 37 -3.30 -0.19 -2.42
C ASP A 37 -2.96 -1.68 -2.59
N ARG A 38 -2.85 -2.46 -1.49
CA ARG A 38 -2.65 -3.91 -1.55
C ARG A 38 -3.83 -4.60 -2.25
N LEU A 39 -5.06 -4.27 -1.89
CA LEU A 39 -6.25 -4.83 -2.53
C LEU A 39 -6.30 -4.50 -4.02
N SER A 40 -6.00 -3.24 -4.37
CA SER A 40 -5.94 -2.78 -5.76
C SER A 40 -4.90 -3.56 -6.57
N ALA A 41 -3.74 -3.87 -6.00
CA ALA A 41 -2.70 -4.67 -6.66
C ALA A 41 -3.19 -6.09 -7.00
N HIS A 42 -3.90 -6.76 -6.08
CA HIS A 42 -4.49 -8.07 -6.36
C HIS A 42 -5.58 -8.00 -7.45
N GLN A 43 -6.43 -6.96 -7.43
CA GLN A 43 -7.45 -6.75 -8.46
C GLN A 43 -6.82 -6.52 -9.85
N GLN A 44 -5.78 -5.70 -9.94
CA GLN A 44 -5.06 -5.44 -11.18
C GLN A 44 -4.38 -6.71 -11.71
N SER A 45 -3.79 -7.49 -10.83
CA SER A 45 -3.15 -8.76 -11.18
C SER A 45 -4.14 -9.77 -11.75
N LEU A 46 -5.32 -9.89 -11.16
CA LEU A 46 -6.39 -10.74 -11.68
C LEU A 46 -6.90 -10.23 -13.04
N HIS A 47 -7.14 -8.93 -13.15
CA HIS A 47 -7.60 -8.32 -14.41
C HIS A 47 -6.60 -8.56 -15.55
N ALA A 48 -5.30 -8.40 -15.27
CA ALA A 48 -4.25 -8.65 -16.29
C ALA A 48 -4.29 -10.11 -16.79
N ALA A 49 -4.46 -11.09 -15.89
CA ALA A 49 -4.58 -12.49 -16.28
C ALA A 49 -5.85 -12.76 -17.11
N GLN A 50 -6.97 -12.14 -16.77
CA GLN A 50 -8.21 -12.25 -17.53
C GLN A 50 -8.07 -11.66 -18.94
N GLU A 51 -7.39 -10.54 -19.10
CA GLU A 51 -7.09 -9.96 -20.42
C GLU A 51 -6.15 -10.85 -21.24
N GLU A 52 -5.22 -11.53 -20.59
CA GLU A 52 -4.32 -12.47 -21.26
C GLU A 52 -5.07 -13.70 -21.79
N VAL A 53 -6.05 -14.24 -21.07
CA VAL A 53 -6.94 -15.30 -21.56
C VAL A 53 -7.73 -14.83 -22.78
N LYS A 54 -8.26 -13.61 -22.77
CA LYS A 54 -8.99 -13.07 -23.92
C LYS A 54 -8.09 -12.99 -25.18
N LYS A 55 -6.85 -12.52 -25.01
CA LYS A 55 -5.88 -12.46 -26.11
C LYS A 55 -5.53 -13.85 -26.64
N ASN A 56 -5.30 -14.81 -25.74
CA ASN A 56 -5.04 -16.19 -26.09
C ASN A 56 -6.20 -16.81 -26.86
N THR A 57 -7.43 -16.61 -26.37
CA THR A 57 -8.65 -17.11 -27.05
C THR A 57 -8.84 -16.45 -28.43
N ALA A 58 -8.52 -15.17 -28.57
CA ALA A 58 -8.57 -14.50 -29.87
C ALA A 58 -7.52 -15.05 -30.84
N GLY A 59 -6.30 -15.32 -30.36
CA GLY A 59 -5.24 -15.95 -31.13
C GLY A 59 -5.64 -17.35 -31.63
N MET A 60 -6.23 -18.18 -30.76
CA MET A 60 -6.75 -19.50 -31.15
C MET A 60 -7.78 -19.41 -32.30
N LYS A 61 -8.77 -18.50 -32.16
CA LYS A 61 -9.78 -18.31 -33.22
C LYS A 61 -9.18 -17.86 -34.56
N GLN A 62 -8.11 -17.06 -34.49
CA GLN A 62 -7.40 -16.64 -35.71
C GLN A 62 -6.73 -17.84 -36.36
N ILE A 63 -6.00 -18.67 -35.60
CA ILE A 63 -5.34 -19.89 -36.13
C ILE A 63 -6.35 -20.88 -36.70
N GLU A 64 -7.47 -21.14 -35.98
CA GLU A 64 -8.57 -21.97 -36.48
C GLU A 64 -9.09 -21.47 -37.82
N GLY A 65 -9.28 -20.15 -37.96
CA GLY A 65 -9.69 -19.53 -39.25
C GLY A 65 -8.65 -19.71 -40.36
N GLU A 66 -7.37 -19.62 -40.04
CA GLU A 66 -6.29 -19.83 -40.98
C GLU A 66 -6.19 -21.30 -41.43
N ILE A 67 -6.33 -22.25 -40.54
CA ILE A 67 -6.37 -23.68 -40.84
C ILE A 67 -7.55 -23.97 -41.75
N GLU A 68 -8.74 -23.47 -41.48
CA GLU A 68 -9.93 -23.67 -42.28
C GLU A 68 -9.75 -23.10 -43.69
N ALA A 69 -9.17 -21.91 -43.82
CA ALA A 69 -8.86 -21.32 -45.14
C ALA A 69 -7.90 -22.20 -45.98
N ARG A 70 -6.87 -22.79 -45.34
CA ARG A 70 -5.93 -23.72 -45.98
C ARG A 70 -6.58 -25.04 -46.37
N LYS A 71 -7.46 -25.59 -45.52
CA LYS A 71 -8.26 -26.79 -45.84
C LYS A 71 -9.14 -26.56 -47.10
N GLN A 72 -9.76 -25.37 -47.16
CA GLN A 72 -10.54 -25.00 -48.37
C GLN A 72 -9.66 -24.86 -49.62
N LYS A 73 -8.41 -24.34 -49.48
CA LYS A 73 -7.45 -24.28 -50.59
C LYS A 73 -7.08 -25.67 -51.10
N ILE A 74 -6.82 -26.61 -50.19
CA ILE A 74 -6.57 -28.02 -50.54
C ILE A 74 -7.77 -28.63 -51.26
N ALA A 75 -8.98 -28.39 -50.80
CA ALA A 75 -10.20 -28.89 -51.44
C ALA A 75 -10.31 -28.40 -52.89
N LYS A 76 -10.03 -27.12 -53.17
CA LYS A 76 -9.99 -26.54 -54.50
C LYS A 76 -8.89 -27.17 -55.36
N TYR A 77 -7.70 -27.38 -54.85
CA TYR A 77 -6.62 -28.04 -55.58
C TYR A 77 -6.95 -29.47 -55.92
N ARG A 78 -7.61 -30.24 -55.03
CA ARG A 78 -8.08 -31.61 -55.32
C ARG A 78 -9.15 -31.61 -56.40
N GLU A 79 -10.08 -30.66 -56.41
CA GLU A 79 -11.09 -30.52 -57.44
C GLU A 79 -10.44 -30.23 -58.82
N GLN A 80 -9.42 -29.38 -58.89
CA GLN A 80 -8.64 -29.10 -60.09
C GLN A 80 -7.89 -30.35 -60.57
N GLN A 81 -7.33 -31.17 -59.67
CA GLN A 81 -6.66 -32.42 -60.03
C GLN A 81 -7.55 -33.38 -60.83
N PHE A 82 -8.87 -33.43 -60.54
CA PHE A 82 -9.81 -34.27 -61.30
C PHE A 82 -10.02 -33.80 -62.74
N GLN A 83 -9.73 -32.53 -63.02
CA GLN A 83 -9.97 -31.97 -64.34
C GLN A 83 -8.71 -32.00 -65.25
N ILE A 84 -7.52 -32.28 -64.67
CA ILE A 84 -6.23 -32.25 -65.39
C ILE A 84 -5.98 -33.57 -66.10
N LYS A 85 -5.48 -33.45 -67.36
CA LYS A 85 -5.06 -34.58 -68.22
C LYS A 85 -3.52 -34.72 -68.27
N SER A 86 -2.77 -33.72 -67.86
CA SER A 86 -1.32 -33.68 -67.88
C SER A 86 -0.70 -34.22 -66.61
N ASN A 87 0.16 -35.22 -66.71
CA ASN A 87 0.86 -35.81 -65.60
C ASN A 87 1.84 -34.81 -64.94
N VAL A 88 2.35 -33.83 -65.61
CA VAL A 88 3.24 -32.81 -65.08
C VAL A 88 2.46 -31.84 -64.21
N GLU A 89 1.31 -31.37 -64.68
CA GLU A 89 0.43 -30.46 -63.94
C GLU A 89 -0.16 -31.15 -62.68
N TYR A 90 -0.51 -32.45 -62.85
CA TYR A 90 -0.98 -33.27 -61.69
C TYR A 90 0.06 -33.32 -60.58
N LYS A 91 1.34 -33.61 -60.88
CA LYS A 91 2.42 -33.63 -59.89
C LYS A 91 2.71 -32.25 -59.30
N ALA A 92 2.56 -31.18 -60.07
CA ALA A 92 2.71 -29.84 -59.56
C ALA A 92 1.65 -29.51 -58.48
N LEU A 93 0.38 -29.85 -58.72
CA LEU A 93 -0.70 -29.67 -57.74
C LEU A 93 -0.54 -30.58 -56.52
N GLU A 94 -0.04 -31.79 -56.70
CA GLU A 94 0.27 -32.71 -55.61
C GLU A 94 1.33 -32.10 -54.67
N HIS A 95 2.37 -31.47 -55.22
CA HIS A 95 3.37 -30.74 -54.48
C HIS A 95 2.78 -29.55 -53.74
N GLU A 96 1.92 -28.73 -54.40
CA GLU A 96 1.24 -27.60 -53.78
C GLU A 96 0.33 -28.04 -52.61
N ILE A 97 -0.37 -29.15 -52.75
CA ILE A 97 -1.18 -29.73 -51.67
C ILE A 97 -0.29 -30.13 -50.46
N SER A 98 0.87 -30.77 -50.72
CA SER A 98 1.81 -31.14 -49.66
C SER A 98 2.33 -29.92 -48.92
N VAL A 99 2.72 -28.86 -49.63
CA VAL A 99 3.17 -27.60 -49.01
C VAL A 99 2.07 -27.00 -48.08
N VAL A 100 0.83 -26.95 -48.58
CA VAL A 100 -0.29 -26.42 -47.76
C VAL A 100 -0.60 -27.34 -46.59
N GLN A 101 -0.41 -28.65 -46.70
CA GLN A 101 -0.54 -29.59 -45.59
C GLN A 101 0.54 -29.35 -44.51
N ASP A 102 1.79 -29.12 -44.91
CA ASP A 102 2.88 -28.78 -43.97
C ASP A 102 2.62 -27.45 -43.25
N GLU A 103 2.03 -26.44 -43.96
CA GLU A 103 1.57 -25.19 -43.34
C GLU A 103 0.48 -25.43 -42.28
N ILE A 104 -0.49 -26.35 -42.54
CA ILE A 104 -1.54 -26.70 -41.60
C ILE A 104 -0.92 -27.34 -40.36
N HIS A 105 0.02 -28.27 -40.50
CA HIS A 105 0.69 -28.90 -39.36
C HIS A 105 1.41 -27.89 -38.48
N GLY A 106 2.09 -26.89 -39.06
CA GLY A 106 2.72 -25.81 -38.32
C GLY A 106 1.69 -24.99 -37.54
N LEU A 107 0.53 -24.68 -38.12
CA LEU A 107 -0.54 -23.96 -37.42
C LEU A 107 -1.22 -24.79 -36.34
N GLU A 108 -1.38 -26.12 -36.52
CA GLU A 108 -1.89 -27.04 -35.52
C GLU A 108 -0.95 -27.13 -34.31
N ASP A 109 0.37 -27.10 -34.52
CA ASP A 109 1.38 -27.02 -33.43
C ASP A 109 1.27 -25.69 -32.68
N ASP A 110 1.09 -24.57 -33.40
CA ASP A 110 0.88 -23.25 -32.77
C ASP A 110 -0.44 -23.20 -31.94
N GLU A 111 -1.51 -23.83 -32.46
CA GLU A 111 -2.79 -23.97 -31.76
C GLU A 111 -2.64 -24.74 -30.43
N ILE A 112 -1.92 -25.87 -30.46
CA ILE A 112 -1.63 -26.69 -29.28
C ILE A 112 -0.85 -25.84 -28.24
N ALA A 113 0.16 -25.10 -28.69
CA ALA A 113 0.94 -24.24 -27.80
C ALA A 113 0.07 -23.16 -27.12
N LEU A 114 -0.87 -22.55 -27.87
CA LEU A 114 -1.84 -21.60 -27.31
C LEU A 114 -2.83 -22.27 -26.35
N MET A 115 -3.28 -23.50 -26.62
CA MET A 115 -4.14 -24.25 -25.72
C MET A 115 -3.46 -24.51 -24.38
N GLU A 116 -2.22 -25.03 -24.41
CA GLU A 116 -1.44 -25.26 -23.20
C GLU A 116 -1.16 -23.96 -22.41
N GLY A 117 -0.87 -22.87 -23.12
CA GLY A 117 -0.72 -21.54 -22.55
C GLY A 117 -2.01 -21.08 -21.87
N GLY A 118 -3.13 -21.24 -22.53
CA GLY A 118 -4.46 -20.91 -22.03
C GLY A 118 -4.84 -21.65 -20.74
N ASP A 119 -4.52 -22.95 -20.68
CA ASP A 119 -4.81 -23.75 -19.47
C ASP A 119 -3.96 -23.31 -18.26
N LYS A 120 -2.68 -22.98 -18.48
CA LYS A 120 -1.80 -22.41 -17.45
C LYS A 120 -2.35 -21.07 -16.92
N ILE A 121 -2.80 -20.20 -17.82
CA ILE A 121 -3.37 -18.89 -17.44
C ILE A 121 -4.69 -19.08 -16.66
N ARG A 122 -5.56 -20.02 -17.07
CA ARG A 122 -6.81 -20.33 -16.34
C ARG A 122 -6.53 -20.83 -14.93
N SER A 123 -5.54 -21.72 -14.76
CA SER A 123 -5.12 -22.17 -13.43
C SER A 123 -4.63 -20.99 -12.57
N LEU A 124 -3.81 -20.12 -13.15
CA LEU A 124 -3.30 -18.92 -12.48
C LEU A 124 -4.43 -17.95 -12.07
N ILE A 125 -5.49 -17.82 -12.88
CA ILE A 125 -6.68 -17.02 -12.52
C ILE A 125 -7.36 -17.60 -11.27
N GLY A 126 -7.53 -18.91 -11.20
CA GLY A 126 -8.11 -19.56 -10.02
C GLY A 126 -7.33 -19.26 -8.73
N ASP A 127 -6.00 -19.32 -8.79
CA ASP A 127 -5.13 -18.99 -7.66
C ASP A 127 -5.28 -17.51 -7.26
N ARG A 128 -5.27 -16.60 -8.24
CA ARG A 128 -5.41 -15.14 -7.99
C ARG A 128 -6.79 -14.75 -7.47
N GLU A 129 -7.84 -15.43 -7.88
CA GLU A 129 -9.19 -15.25 -7.31
C GLU A 129 -9.24 -15.69 -5.83
N GLY A 130 -8.57 -16.79 -5.51
CA GLY A 130 -8.39 -17.25 -4.13
C GLY A 130 -7.64 -16.21 -3.28
N ASP A 131 -6.51 -15.73 -3.78
CA ASP A 131 -5.70 -14.71 -3.11
C ASP A 131 -6.49 -13.40 -2.91
N LEU A 132 -7.20 -12.94 -3.94
CA LEU A 132 -8.04 -11.74 -3.85
C LEU A 132 -9.12 -11.89 -2.79
N LYS A 133 -9.80 -13.02 -2.73
CA LYS A 133 -10.83 -13.29 -1.72
C LYS A 133 -10.26 -13.31 -0.30
N GLN A 134 -9.06 -13.87 -0.13
CA GLN A 134 -8.38 -13.88 1.15
C GLN A 134 -7.94 -12.46 1.56
N GLU A 135 -7.40 -11.68 0.62
CA GLU A 135 -6.99 -10.30 0.90
C GLU A 135 -8.21 -9.41 1.19
N GLN A 136 -9.32 -9.56 0.50
CA GLN A 136 -10.57 -8.86 0.82
C GLN A 136 -11.01 -9.10 2.26
N LYS A 137 -10.91 -10.34 2.75
CA LYS A 137 -11.23 -10.67 4.14
C LYS A 137 -10.29 -9.97 5.11
N ARG A 138 -8.98 -10.00 4.86
CA ARG A 138 -7.97 -9.31 5.68
C ARG A 138 -8.19 -7.80 5.71
N VAL A 139 -8.49 -7.21 4.55
CA VAL A 139 -8.80 -5.77 4.45
C VAL A 139 -9.98 -5.39 5.33
N LEU A 140 -11.06 -6.17 5.33
CA LEU A 140 -12.21 -5.91 6.19
C LEU A 140 -11.86 -6.00 7.68
N GLU A 141 -11.07 -7.00 8.07
CA GLU A 141 -10.59 -7.18 9.45
C GLU A 141 -9.70 -6.00 9.88
N ASP A 142 -8.71 -5.63 9.05
CA ASP A 142 -7.79 -4.51 9.29
C ASP A 142 -8.56 -3.18 9.39
N GLN A 143 -9.52 -2.93 8.50
CA GLN A 143 -10.34 -1.72 8.55
C GLN A 143 -11.18 -1.64 9.84
N GLN A 144 -11.73 -2.75 10.29
CA GLN A 144 -12.49 -2.79 11.55
C GLN A 144 -11.59 -2.50 12.77
N VAL A 145 -10.39 -3.06 12.78
CA VAL A 145 -9.41 -2.82 13.85
C VAL A 145 -8.99 -1.35 13.87
N LEU A 146 -8.66 -0.78 12.69
CA LEU A 146 -8.28 0.63 12.58
C LEU A 146 -9.42 1.58 12.98
N LYS A 147 -10.66 1.27 12.60
CA LYS A 147 -11.83 2.05 12.98
C LYS A 147 -12.02 2.06 14.49
N LYS A 148 -12.00 0.89 15.13
CA LYS A 148 -12.09 0.80 16.60
C LYS A 148 -10.96 1.54 17.29
N ARG A 149 -9.73 1.42 16.76
CA ARG A 149 -8.58 2.16 17.35
C ARG A 149 -8.74 3.66 17.20
N LEU A 150 -9.25 4.14 16.05
CA LEU A 150 -9.53 5.56 15.84
C LEU A 150 -10.57 6.10 16.84
N GLU A 151 -11.66 5.36 17.06
CA GLU A 151 -12.68 5.72 18.06
C GLU A 151 -12.09 5.79 19.49
N GLN A 152 -11.20 4.83 19.82
CA GLN A 152 -10.48 4.84 21.11
C GLN A 152 -9.54 6.04 21.23
N ILE A 153 -8.75 6.34 20.18
CA ILE A 153 -7.85 7.49 20.14
C ILE A 153 -8.64 8.79 20.34
N GLU A 154 -9.79 8.94 19.68
CA GLU A 154 -10.63 10.14 19.81
C GLU A 154 -11.18 10.31 21.23
N ALA A 155 -11.62 9.23 21.87
CA ALA A 155 -12.02 9.25 23.28
C ALA A 155 -10.85 9.61 24.20
N GLU A 156 -9.68 8.96 24.02
CA GLU A 156 -8.48 9.26 24.81
C GLU A 156 -8.02 10.72 24.63
N ILE A 157 -8.08 11.27 23.40
CA ILE A 157 -7.77 12.68 23.14
C ILE A 157 -8.71 13.58 23.94
N HIS A 158 -10.01 13.30 23.90
CA HIS A 158 -10.99 14.08 24.64
C HIS A 158 -10.70 14.07 26.15
N ASP A 159 -10.49 12.89 26.73
CA ASP A 159 -10.23 12.74 28.16
C ASP A 159 -8.94 13.46 28.59
N VAL A 160 -7.85 13.26 27.81
CA VAL A 160 -6.56 13.94 28.10
C VAL A 160 -6.68 15.45 27.94
N GLN A 161 -7.49 15.94 26.98
CA GLN A 161 -7.73 17.38 26.80
C GLN A 161 -8.49 17.98 27.99
N VAL A 162 -9.52 17.30 28.48
CA VAL A 162 -10.27 17.72 29.68
C VAL A 162 -9.36 17.78 30.89
N ASP A 163 -8.55 16.74 31.14
CA ASP A 163 -7.57 16.71 32.21
C ASP A 163 -6.54 17.85 32.07
N ARG A 164 -6.02 18.06 30.87
CA ARG A 164 -5.06 19.14 30.57
C ARG A 164 -5.64 20.51 30.89
N ASP A 165 -6.90 20.76 30.48
CA ASP A 165 -7.56 22.04 30.67
C ASP A 165 -7.89 22.29 32.18
N ALA A 166 -8.20 21.24 32.93
CA ALA A 166 -8.37 21.33 34.39
C ALA A 166 -7.04 21.68 35.09
N LEU A 167 -5.95 20.98 34.74
CA LEU A 167 -4.60 21.24 35.28
C LEU A 167 -4.09 22.63 34.94
N ALA A 168 -4.39 23.13 33.74
CA ALA A 168 -3.98 24.45 33.28
C ALA A 168 -4.61 25.58 34.09
N LYS A 169 -5.87 25.40 34.57
CA LYS A 169 -6.55 26.37 35.44
C LYS A 169 -5.90 26.51 36.80
N ASP A 170 -5.22 25.46 37.30
CA ASP A 170 -4.53 25.44 38.55
C ASP A 170 -3.11 26.03 38.49
N CYS A 171 -2.64 26.36 37.27
CA CYS A 171 -1.34 26.96 37.05
C CYS A 171 -1.41 28.50 37.08
N ASP A 172 -0.35 29.13 37.54
CA ASP A 172 -0.19 30.57 37.40
C ASP A 172 -0.14 31.01 35.94
N ALA A 173 -0.88 32.06 35.59
CA ALA A 173 -1.07 32.51 34.21
C ALA A 173 0.26 32.84 33.49
N SER A 174 1.22 33.45 34.17
CA SER A 174 2.51 33.83 33.59
C SER A 174 3.38 32.61 33.34
N SER A 175 3.37 31.65 34.24
CA SER A 175 4.09 30.38 34.14
C SER A 175 3.49 29.50 33.03
N LEU A 176 2.18 29.46 32.93
CA LEU A 176 1.48 28.73 31.85
C LEU A 176 1.76 29.31 30.47
N GLN A 177 1.73 30.63 30.34
CA GLN A 177 2.05 31.30 29.07
C GLN A 177 3.48 31.03 28.60
N LEU A 178 4.44 31.02 29.53
CA LEU A 178 5.84 30.69 29.24
C LEU A 178 5.95 29.21 28.80
N TYR A 179 5.31 28.32 29.54
CA TYR A 179 5.27 26.90 29.25
C TYR A 179 4.70 26.62 27.84
N ASP A 180 3.49 27.14 27.54
CA ASP A 180 2.81 26.94 26.26
C ASP A 180 3.65 27.44 25.08
N ARG A 181 4.33 28.60 25.24
CA ARG A 181 5.23 29.14 24.22
C ARG A 181 6.41 28.20 23.93
N ILE A 182 7.02 27.64 24.97
CA ILE A 182 8.15 26.72 24.83
C ILE A 182 7.67 25.39 24.23
N MET A 183 6.58 24.86 24.74
CA MET A 183 6.00 23.59 24.31
C MET A 183 5.57 23.64 22.83
N LYS A 184 4.96 24.75 22.40
CA LYS A 184 4.60 24.97 20.99
C LYS A 184 5.82 25.00 20.05
N ARG A 185 6.98 25.48 20.53
CA ARG A 185 8.22 25.57 19.74
C ARG A 185 8.97 24.24 19.69
N LEU A 186 9.03 23.51 20.79
CA LEU A 186 9.85 22.30 20.92
C LEU A 186 9.05 20.99 20.72
N GLY A 187 7.75 21.02 21.01
CA GLY A 187 6.83 19.90 20.75
C GLY A 187 6.78 18.82 21.82
N ASP A 188 7.89 18.52 22.47
CA ASP A 188 8.01 17.37 23.35
C ASP A 188 8.26 17.72 24.83
N TYR A 189 8.89 18.84 25.12
CA TYR A 189 9.23 19.25 26.50
C TYR A 189 9.40 20.76 26.64
N ALA A 190 8.93 21.29 27.77
CA ALA A 190 9.17 22.69 28.20
C ALA A 190 9.91 22.71 29.53
N VAL A 191 9.66 21.74 30.40
CA VAL A 191 10.32 21.59 31.70
C VAL A 191 11.23 20.37 31.66
N VAL A 192 12.53 20.58 31.96
CA VAL A 192 13.57 19.55 31.86
C VAL A 192 14.47 19.56 33.09
N ARG A 193 15.15 18.45 33.34
CA ARG A 193 16.13 18.33 34.43
C ARG A 193 17.45 18.98 34.02
N ILE A 194 18.22 19.37 35.06
CA ILE A 194 19.63 19.73 34.87
C ILE A 194 20.46 18.47 35.00
N GLU A 195 21.27 18.17 34.02
CA GLU A 195 22.14 17.01 33.94
C GLU A 195 23.62 17.46 33.84
N ASN A 196 24.42 17.13 34.82
CA ASN A 196 25.86 17.48 34.82
C ASN A 196 26.14 18.97 34.59
N GLY A 197 25.28 19.87 35.08
CA GLY A 197 25.44 21.31 34.87
C GLY A 197 25.00 21.81 33.48
N SER A 198 24.32 20.97 32.71
CA SER A 198 23.76 21.30 31.39
C SER A 198 22.23 21.15 31.42
N CYS A 199 21.57 21.85 30.53
CA CYS A 199 20.13 21.71 30.32
C CYS A 199 19.80 20.33 29.68
N GLY A 200 18.93 19.53 30.28
CA GLY A 200 18.53 18.22 29.75
C GLY A 200 17.70 18.26 28.46
N GLY A 201 17.31 19.47 28.00
CA GLY A 201 16.58 19.66 26.74
C GLY A 201 17.46 20.13 25.58
N CYS A 202 18.15 21.26 25.75
CA CYS A 202 18.99 21.83 24.68
C CYS A 202 20.47 21.46 24.82
N HIS A 203 20.88 20.77 25.88
CA HIS A 203 22.24 20.33 26.23
C HIS A 203 23.28 21.46 26.40
N MET A 204 22.83 22.70 26.43
CA MET A 204 23.71 23.85 26.68
C MET A 204 24.18 23.86 28.15
N LYS A 205 25.45 24.22 28.37
CA LYS A 205 26.05 24.38 29.69
C LYS A 205 25.42 25.57 30.40
N LEU A 206 24.95 25.35 31.63
CA LEU A 206 24.32 26.37 32.42
C LEU A 206 25.37 27.11 33.28
N THR A 207 25.14 28.39 33.56
CA THR A 207 25.98 29.11 34.48
C THR A 207 25.76 28.59 35.92
N PRO A 208 26.79 28.64 36.80
CA PRO A 208 26.63 28.23 38.20
C PRO A 208 25.49 28.95 38.92
N GLN A 209 25.26 30.22 38.53
CA GLN A 209 24.16 31.01 39.10
C GLN A 209 22.80 30.43 38.71
N LEU A 210 22.55 30.07 37.42
CA LEU A 210 21.31 29.46 36.95
C LEU A 210 21.06 28.10 37.65
N VAL A 211 22.09 27.27 37.82
CA VAL A 211 22.01 26.00 38.54
C VAL A 211 21.61 26.22 40.01
N HIS A 212 22.22 27.21 40.64
CA HIS A 212 21.92 27.55 42.03
C HIS A 212 20.47 28.05 42.21
N ASP A 213 20.02 28.98 41.36
CA ASP A 213 18.67 29.55 41.39
C ASP A 213 17.60 28.48 41.12
N THR A 214 17.86 27.55 40.17
CA THR A 214 16.99 26.39 39.90
C THR A 214 16.88 25.49 41.14
N ARG A 215 17.99 25.25 41.87
CA ARG A 215 17.99 24.44 43.10
C ARG A 215 17.22 25.09 44.26
N LYS A 216 17.23 26.41 44.35
CA LYS A 216 16.42 27.15 45.33
C LYS A 216 14.93 27.00 45.08
N GLY A 217 14.49 26.80 43.86
CA GLY A 217 13.10 26.52 43.47
C GLY A 217 12.12 27.66 43.78
N LEU A 218 12.61 28.89 43.92
CA LEU A 218 11.79 30.07 44.26
C LEU A 218 11.07 30.62 43.03
N ASN A 219 11.74 30.61 41.89
CA ASN A 219 11.22 31.14 40.61
C ASN A 219 11.48 30.16 39.48
N LEU A 220 10.70 30.28 38.40
CA LEU A 220 11.00 29.59 37.17
C LEU A 220 12.26 30.15 36.51
N VAL A 221 13.19 29.28 36.17
CA VAL A 221 14.46 29.63 35.55
C VAL A 221 14.48 29.07 34.14
N GLN A 222 14.77 29.92 33.15
CA GLN A 222 14.85 29.52 31.72
C GLN A 222 16.31 29.43 31.32
N CYS A 223 16.66 28.39 30.57
CA CYS A 223 17.96 28.34 29.86
C CYS A 223 17.92 29.27 28.65
N ASN A 224 19.03 29.95 28.36
CA ASN A 224 19.17 30.91 27.23
C ASN A 224 19.30 30.15 25.89
#